data_3ae97c0d985048973465c592ae60279f
#
_entry.id   3ae97c0d985048973465c592ae60279f
#
_cell.length_a   1.000
_cell.length_b   1.000
_cell.length_c   1.000
_cell.angle_alpha   90.00
_cell.angle_beta   90.00
_cell.angle_gamma   90.00
#
_symmetry.space_group_name_H-M   'P 1'
#
loop_
_entity.id
_entity.type
_entity.pdbx_description
1 polymer ?
#
loop_
_entity_poly.entity_id
_entity_poly.type
_entity_poly.pdbx_seq_one_letter_code
_entity_poly.pdbx_strand_id
1 'polypeptide(L)'
;MRRIMLLVAVYLMVEATQALVLPGWRGSERDSPAASWFSRVRRLPLTTHRVIDPNEDCFLVTSEEGELFFKSPSDEPTVCGIYMIADPDKRIQVIFNYIDVPCSNGGLVAWVDGWELNGQVWPADAWDDDRVVESCDRRPRRKLVSRQNAALVQYRVPARGKGFSLTIRHLRNARPCNLMLFGSEGVYTLRNHGERGNCSVVAVAPAAVRVLDLNVGQTVKTSLLQLETGTIHHCTKRGLGDYVDVGGAAGLDHTKMEVYDSLCGLDSNEGRHAVFVACEDTVVRLVSSGRYQNSVTVAFAPLPLEHIEHADLVCGLNDM
;
A
#
# COMPACT_ATOMS: atom_id res chain seq x y z
N MET A 1 -23.79 6.27 1.21
CA MET A 1 -23.43 7.68 1.44
C MET A 1 -22.10 7.88 2.17
N ARG A 2 -21.76 7.09 3.24
CA ARG A 2 -20.44 7.20 3.91
C ARG A 2 -19.24 6.73 3.05
N ARG A 3 -19.42 5.75 2.16
CA ARG A 3 -18.34 5.27 1.26
C ARG A 3 -17.88 6.33 0.26
N ILE A 4 -18.79 7.14 -0.23
CA ILE A 4 -18.48 8.25 -1.15
C ILE A 4 -17.65 9.34 -0.46
N MET A 5 -17.86 9.58 0.83
CA MET A 5 -17.13 10.62 1.55
C MET A 5 -15.65 10.27 1.82
N LEU A 6 -15.31 8.99 2.02
CA LEU A 6 -13.91 8.59 2.24
C LEU A 6 -13.10 8.67 0.92
N LEU A 7 -13.69 8.20 -0.17
CA LEU A 7 -13.08 8.33 -1.51
C LEU A 7 -12.93 9.79 -1.92
N VAL A 8 -13.92 10.63 -1.60
CA VAL A 8 -13.85 12.08 -1.85
C VAL A 8 -12.78 12.74 -0.98
N ALA A 9 -12.58 12.31 0.27
CA ALA A 9 -11.52 12.86 1.12
C ALA A 9 -10.11 12.49 0.62
N VAL A 10 -9.89 11.25 0.18
CA VAL A 10 -8.62 10.83 -0.43
C VAL A 10 -8.44 11.52 -1.79
N TYR A 11 -9.51 11.66 -2.58
CA TYR A 11 -9.47 12.32 -3.88
C TYR A 11 -9.24 13.83 -3.76
N LEU A 12 -9.85 14.50 -2.79
CA LEU A 12 -9.65 15.94 -2.52
C LEU A 12 -8.26 16.24 -1.96
N MET A 13 -7.63 15.31 -1.26
CA MET A 13 -6.22 15.44 -0.85
C MET A 13 -5.26 15.35 -2.05
N VAL A 14 -5.59 14.54 -3.06
CA VAL A 14 -4.82 14.46 -4.31
C VAL A 14 -5.04 15.70 -5.16
N GLU A 15 -6.27 16.26 -5.25
CA GLU A 15 -6.54 17.48 -6.02
C GLU A 15 -5.99 18.76 -5.36
N ALA A 16 -5.90 18.82 -4.04
CA ALA A 16 -5.28 19.97 -3.36
C ALA A 16 -3.80 20.16 -3.69
N THR A 17 -3.12 19.09 -4.15
CA THR A 17 -1.75 19.20 -4.64
C THR A 17 -1.66 19.62 -6.12
N GLN A 18 -2.75 19.54 -6.90
CA GLN A 18 -2.76 19.93 -8.32
C GLN A 18 -3.17 21.40 -8.56
N ALA A 19 -3.77 22.08 -7.58
CA ALA A 19 -4.33 23.43 -7.73
C ALA A 19 -3.32 24.59 -7.71
N LEU A 20 -2.00 24.31 -7.74
CA LEU A 20 -0.93 25.32 -7.75
C LEU A 20 -0.02 25.26 -8.97
N VAL A 21 -0.56 24.98 -10.15
CA VAL A 21 0.17 25.17 -11.41
C VAL A 21 -0.35 26.45 -12.09
N LEU A 22 0.39 27.52 -11.90
CA LEU A 22 0.21 28.78 -12.64
C LEU A 22 0.62 28.58 -14.10
N PRO A 23 -0.10 29.16 -15.09
CA PRO A 23 0.22 29.04 -16.49
C PRO A 23 1.38 29.96 -16.87
N GLY A 24 2.42 29.39 -17.46
CA GLY A 24 3.44 30.14 -18.17
C GLY A 24 4.87 29.77 -17.87
N TRP A 25 5.34 28.63 -18.41
CA TRP A 25 6.76 28.48 -18.71
C TRP A 25 6.94 27.59 -19.95
N ARG A 26 7.47 28.20 -21.01
CA ARG A 26 8.10 27.47 -22.12
C ARG A 26 9.58 27.34 -21.81
N GLY A 27 10.11 26.16 -21.96
CA GLY A 27 11.53 26.03 -22.21
C GLY A 27 12.25 24.91 -21.49
N SER A 28 12.81 24.03 -22.29
CA SER A 28 13.97 23.17 -22.05
C SER A 28 13.73 21.82 -21.38
N GLU A 29 13.76 20.80 -22.21
CA GLU A 29 14.07 19.41 -21.85
C GLU A 29 15.36 19.36 -21.04
N ARG A 30 15.26 19.11 -19.78
CA ARG A 30 16.14 18.43 -18.82
C ARG A 30 15.68 18.78 -17.41
N ASP A 31 15.42 17.75 -16.61
CA ASP A 31 14.98 17.78 -15.22
C ASP A 31 13.45 17.79 -15.02
N SER A 32 12.92 16.57 -14.88
CA SER A 32 11.55 16.36 -14.42
C SER A 32 11.40 16.85 -12.96
N PRO A 33 10.52 17.82 -12.67
CA PRO A 33 10.37 18.37 -11.32
C PRO A 33 9.80 17.37 -10.29
N ALA A 34 9.16 16.30 -10.75
CA ALA A 34 8.54 15.30 -9.87
C ALA A 34 9.55 14.56 -9.01
N ALA A 35 10.73 14.21 -9.53
CA ALA A 35 11.77 13.56 -8.75
C ALA A 35 12.37 14.48 -7.65
N SER A 36 12.24 15.79 -7.78
CA SER A 36 12.80 16.75 -6.83
C SER A 36 11.92 17.03 -5.62
N TRP A 37 10.64 16.70 -5.67
CA TRP A 37 9.72 16.89 -4.53
C TRP A 37 9.97 15.88 -3.42
N PHE A 38 10.24 14.63 -3.75
CA PHE A 38 10.58 13.60 -2.76
C PHE A 38 11.98 13.79 -2.16
N SER A 39 12.92 14.43 -2.88
CA SER A 39 14.25 14.72 -2.35
C SER A 39 14.30 15.93 -1.40
N ARG A 40 13.24 16.73 -1.32
CA ARG A 40 13.12 17.90 -0.44
C ARG A 40 12.23 17.70 0.77
N VAL A 41 11.78 16.50 1.06
CA VAL A 41 11.28 16.21 2.41
C VAL A 41 12.49 16.37 3.34
N ARG A 42 12.66 17.58 3.85
CA ARG A 42 13.65 17.86 4.90
C ARG A 42 13.43 16.82 5.97
N ARG A 43 14.45 16.04 6.28
CA ARG A 43 14.50 15.29 7.52
C ARG A 43 14.39 16.32 8.63
N LEU A 44 13.17 16.61 9.04
CA LEU A 44 12.92 17.36 10.25
C LEU A 44 13.54 16.56 11.38
N PRO A 45 14.13 17.24 12.38
CA PRO A 45 14.73 16.55 13.50
C PRO A 45 13.67 15.66 14.16
N LEU A 46 14.10 14.54 14.74
CA LEU A 46 13.37 13.41 15.33
C LEU A 46 12.35 13.75 16.45
N THR A 47 11.75 14.93 16.44
CA THR A 47 10.88 15.47 17.49
C THR A 47 9.68 16.22 16.96
N THR A 48 9.03 15.69 15.92
CA THR A 48 7.70 16.16 15.59
C THR A 48 6.71 15.52 16.58
N HIS A 49 6.33 16.28 17.59
CA HIS A 49 5.21 15.92 18.45
C HIS A 49 3.93 16.43 17.78
N ARG A 50 3.06 15.49 17.37
CA ARG A 50 1.74 15.84 16.82
C ARG A 50 0.66 15.38 17.80
N VAL A 51 -0.24 16.29 18.14
CA VAL A 51 -1.48 15.98 18.85
C VAL A 51 -2.53 15.63 17.80
N ILE A 52 -3.14 14.45 17.96
CA ILE A 52 -4.25 14.02 17.10
C ILE A 52 -5.50 14.74 17.56
N ASP A 53 -6.13 15.52 16.68
CA ASP A 53 -7.45 16.09 16.91
C ASP A 53 -8.53 15.06 16.58
N PRO A 54 -9.29 14.56 17.58
CA PRO A 54 -10.30 13.53 17.33
C PRO A 54 -11.46 13.97 16.45
N ASN A 55 -11.68 15.28 16.28
CA ASN A 55 -12.74 15.80 15.42
C ASN A 55 -12.34 15.85 13.95
N GLU A 56 -11.06 16.06 13.68
CA GLU A 56 -10.51 16.18 12.32
C GLU A 56 -9.74 14.93 11.90
N ASP A 57 -9.02 14.29 12.82
CA ASP A 57 -8.05 13.22 12.56
C ASP A 57 -8.56 11.82 12.98
N CYS A 58 -9.89 11.56 13.04
CA CYS A 58 -10.38 10.23 13.43
C CYS A 58 -9.85 9.11 12.50
N PHE A 59 -9.61 9.42 11.24
CA PHE A 59 -8.93 8.56 10.26
C PHE A 59 -7.67 9.27 9.74
N LEU A 60 -6.65 9.30 10.57
CA LEU A 60 -5.37 9.92 10.21
C LEU A 60 -4.57 9.00 9.29
N VAL A 61 -4.18 9.49 8.11
CA VAL A 61 -3.18 8.85 7.26
C VAL A 61 -1.86 9.60 7.39
N THR A 62 -0.76 8.91 7.69
CA THR A 62 0.55 9.52 7.87
C THR A 62 1.68 8.69 7.27
N SER A 63 2.64 9.38 6.66
CA SER A 63 3.91 8.82 6.19
C SER A 63 5.11 9.33 6.99
N GLU A 64 4.89 10.03 8.10
CA GLU A 64 5.94 10.68 8.86
C GLU A 64 6.40 9.84 10.06
N GLU A 65 7.69 9.91 10.37
CA GLU A 65 8.24 9.46 11.65
C GLU A 65 7.99 10.52 12.72
N GLY A 66 7.80 10.08 13.95
CA GLY A 66 7.62 11.01 15.05
C GLY A 66 6.80 10.45 16.19
N GLU A 67 6.45 11.30 17.13
CA GLU A 67 5.59 10.97 18.25
C GLU A 67 4.19 11.53 18.04
N LEU A 68 3.20 10.62 18.17
CA LEU A 68 1.78 10.96 18.16
C LEU A 68 1.22 10.85 19.58
N PHE A 69 0.40 11.80 19.94
CA PHE A 69 -0.31 11.86 21.20
C PHE A 69 -1.81 12.03 20.96
N PHE A 70 -2.60 11.15 21.56
CA PHE A 70 -4.06 11.21 21.55
C PHE A 70 -4.62 11.34 22.95
N LYS A 71 -5.58 12.22 23.13
CA LYS A 71 -6.35 12.39 24.36
C LYS A 71 -7.83 12.57 24.03
N SER A 72 -8.70 11.73 24.57
CA SER A 72 -10.13 11.79 24.32
C SER A 72 -10.76 13.08 24.87
N PRO A 73 -11.51 13.83 24.06
CA PRO A 73 -12.23 15.03 24.52
C PRO A 73 -13.56 14.70 25.20
N SER A 74 -14.09 13.50 25.00
CA SER A 74 -15.42 13.07 25.46
C SER A 74 -15.41 11.64 25.99
N ASP A 75 -16.54 11.22 26.54
CA ASP A 75 -16.78 9.83 26.97
C ASP A 75 -17.45 9.00 25.85
N GLU A 76 -17.59 9.56 24.64
CA GLU A 76 -18.19 8.87 23.51
C GLU A 76 -17.23 7.84 22.90
N PRO A 77 -17.67 6.59 22.73
CA PRO A 77 -16.81 5.52 22.24
C PRO A 77 -16.71 5.50 20.70
N THR A 78 -16.00 6.46 20.11
CA THR A 78 -15.75 6.48 18.68
C THR A 78 -14.54 5.62 18.33
N VAL A 79 -14.65 4.80 17.29
CA VAL A 79 -13.52 4.02 16.75
C VAL A 79 -12.83 4.86 15.70
N CYS A 80 -11.54 5.08 15.90
CA CYS A 80 -10.66 5.84 15.01
C CYS A 80 -9.44 5.03 14.59
N GLY A 81 -8.71 5.48 13.57
CA GLY A 81 -7.55 4.78 13.04
C GLY A 81 -6.41 5.70 12.65
N ILE A 82 -5.18 5.27 12.93
CA ILE A 82 -3.95 5.88 12.42
C ILE A 82 -3.40 4.94 11.35
N TYR A 83 -3.60 5.27 10.09
CA TYR A 83 -3.13 4.55 8.93
C TYR A 83 -1.73 5.04 8.59
N MET A 84 -0.76 4.18 8.75
CA MET A 84 0.64 4.50 8.50
C MET A 84 1.09 3.85 7.20
N ILE A 85 1.85 4.59 6.40
CA ILE A 85 2.48 4.13 5.19
C ILE A 85 3.91 4.68 5.12
N ALA A 86 4.86 3.86 4.75
CA ALA A 86 6.26 4.23 4.58
C ALA A 86 6.71 4.01 3.14
N ASP A 87 7.92 4.46 2.80
CA ASP A 87 8.54 4.15 1.51
C ASP A 87 8.57 2.63 1.25
N PRO A 88 8.53 2.18 -0.01
CA PRO A 88 8.48 0.76 -0.38
C PRO A 88 9.62 -0.10 0.19
N ASP A 89 10.81 0.48 0.42
CA ASP A 89 11.96 -0.19 1.02
C ASP A 89 11.97 -0.15 2.56
N LYS A 90 10.87 0.26 3.18
CA LYS A 90 10.76 0.44 4.62
C LYS A 90 9.68 -0.45 5.23
N ARG A 91 9.80 -0.64 6.53
CA ARG A 91 8.80 -1.22 7.43
C ARG A 91 8.50 -0.22 8.53
N ILE A 92 7.33 -0.31 9.12
CA ILE A 92 6.89 0.58 10.18
C ILE A 92 7.11 -0.07 11.53
N GLN A 93 7.78 0.63 12.43
CA GLN A 93 7.89 0.27 13.84
C GLN A 93 7.07 1.23 14.68
N VAL A 94 6.19 0.70 15.53
CA VAL A 94 5.46 1.47 16.53
C VAL A 94 5.93 1.07 17.94
N ILE A 95 6.15 2.08 18.76
CA ILE A 95 6.50 1.95 20.16
C ILE A 95 5.46 2.73 20.95
N PHE A 96 4.62 2.04 21.71
CA PHE A 96 3.72 2.71 22.63
C PHE A 96 4.52 3.23 23.83
N ASN A 97 4.60 4.55 23.98
CA ASN A 97 5.27 5.19 25.10
C ASN A 97 4.39 5.11 26.35
N TYR A 98 3.08 5.25 26.14
CA TYR A 98 2.09 5.30 27.19
C TYR A 98 0.72 4.84 26.65
N ILE A 99 -0.06 4.11 27.48
CA ILE A 99 -1.46 3.77 27.26
C ILE A 99 -2.20 3.94 28.58
N ASP A 100 -3.21 4.80 28.59
CA ASP A 100 -4.18 5.00 29.66
C ASP A 100 -5.58 4.96 29.03
N VAL A 101 -5.97 3.76 28.64
CA VAL A 101 -7.24 3.46 27.95
C VAL A 101 -7.93 2.35 28.73
N PRO A 102 -9.04 2.62 29.43
CA PRO A 102 -9.67 1.67 30.35
C PRO A 102 -10.32 0.50 29.58
N CYS A 103 -9.87 -0.73 29.87
CA CYS A 103 -10.45 -1.96 29.30
C CYS A 103 -11.91 -2.15 29.73
N SER A 104 -12.23 -1.78 30.98
CA SER A 104 -13.54 -2.01 31.61
C SER A 104 -14.73 -1.41 30.85
N ASN A 105 -14.47 -0.30 30.14
CA ASN A 105 -15.49 0.43 29.39
C ASN A 105 -15.46 0.11 27.87
N GLY A 106 -14.79 -0.98 27.47
CA GLY A 106 -14.61 -1.34 26.08
C GLY A 106 -13.59 -0.46 25.35
N GLY A 107 -12.64 0.11 26.10
CA GLY A 107 -11.49 0.81 25.49
C GLY A 107 -10.56 -0.19 24.82
N LEU A 108 -9.96 0.22 23.71
CA LEU A 108 -9.09 -0.60 22.90
C LEU A 108 -8.04 0.26 22.20
N VAL A 109 -6.83 -0.26 22.12
CA VAL A 109 -5.79 0.18 21.19
C VAL A 109 -5.25 -1.08 20.51
N ALA A 110 -5.53 -1.24 19.24
CA ALA A 110 -5.14 -2.40 18.45
C ALA A 110 -4.09 -2.00 17.41
N TRP A 111 -2.96 -2.69 17.41
CA TRP A 111 -2.00 -2.66 16.32
C TRP A 111 -2.36 -3.71 15.28
N VAL A 112 -2.32 -3.35 14.00
CA VAL A 112 -2.52 -4.24 12.86
C VAL A 112 -1.29 -4.18 11.96
N ASP A 113 -0.71 -5.35 11.66
CA ASP A 113 0.37 -5.49 10.68
C ASP A 113 -0.23 -5.45 9.26
N GLY A 114 -0.31 -4.27 8.68
CA GLY A 114 -1.02 -3.93 7.46
C GLY A 114 -2.14 -2.94 7.70
N TRP A 115 -3.09 -2.88 6.77
CA TRP A 115 -4.30 -2.06 6.89
C TRP A 115 -5.54 -2.93 7.03
N GLU A 116 -6.51 -2.43 7.75
CA GLU A 116 -7.88 -2.96 7.83
C GLU A 116 -8.86 -1.85 7.51
N LEU A 117 -9.82 -2.14 6.63
CA LEU A 117 -10.90 -1.23 6.30
C LEU A 117 -12.15 -2.03 5.99
N ASN A 118 -13.26 -1.73 6.68
CA ASN A 118 -14.56 -2.38 6.47
C ASN A 118 -14.53 -3.92 6.60
N GLY A 119 -13.68 -4.47 7.48
CA GLY A 119 -13.49 -5.90 7.67
C GLY A 119 -12.62 -6.59 6.63
N GLN A 120 -12.05 -5.83 5.70
CA GLN A 120 -11.04 -6.33 4.77
C GLN A 120 -9.65 -5.96 5.27
N VAL A 121 -8.72 -6.89 5.16
CA VAL A 121 -7.35 -6.72 5.66
C VAL A 121 -6.35 -6.85 4.52
N TRP A 122 -5.41 -5.93 4.44
CA TRP A 122 -4.29 -6.00 3.51
C TRP A 122 -2.95 -6.23 4.25
N PRO A 123 -2.06 -7.10 3.75
CA PRO A 123 -2.25 -8.07 2.68
C PRO A 123 -3.16 -9.23 3.11
N ALA A 124 -4.13 -9.62 2.28
CA ALA A 124 -5.09 -10.67 2.63
C ALA A 124 -4.43 -12.07 2.65
N ASP A 125 -3.45 -12.32 1.79
CA ASP A 125 -2.72 -13.59 1.68
C ASP A 125 -1.84 -13.93 2.88
N ALA A 126 -1.56 -12.96 3.74
CA ALA A 126 -0.62 -13.08 4.85
C ALA A 126 -1.31 -13.11 6.22
N TRP A 127 -2.53 -13.64 6.30
CA TRP A 127 -3.22 -13.74 7.58
C TRP A 127 -2.48 -14.67 8.54
N ASP A 128 -2.21 -14.15 9.74
CA ASP A 128 -1.58 -14.83 10.85
C ASP A 128 -2.16 -14.23 12.14
N ASP A 129 -2.40 -15.04 13.16
CA ASP A 129 -2.98 -14.59 14.44
C ASP A 129 -2.12 -13.52 15.12
N ASP A 130 -0.81 -13.49 14.81
CA ASP A 130 0.11 -12.50 15.35
C ASP A 130 0.02 -11.10 14.70
N ARG A 131 -0.81 -10.91 13.67
CA ARG A 131 -0.95 -9.62 12.97
C ARG A 131 -1.66 -8.56 13.78
N VAL A 132 -2.50 -8.96 14.72
CA VAL A 132 -3.26 -8.05 15.55
C VAL A 132 -2.78 -8.14 16.99
N VAL A 133 -2.42 -7.01 17.57
CA VAL A 133 -2.02 -6.92 18.98
C VAL A 133 -2.90 -5.90 19.68
N GLU A 134 -3.82 -6.41 20.45
CA GLU A 134 -4.72 -5.58 21.24
C GLU A 134 -4.13 -5.21 22.60
N SER A 135 -4.41 -4.01 23.06
CA SER A 135 -3.96 -3.48 24.32
C SER A 135 -4.97 -2.49 24.91
N CYS A 136 -5.09 -2.52 26.21
CA CYS A 136 -5.76 -1.50 27.03
C CYS A 136 -5.14 -1.55 28.43
N ASP A 137 -5.29 -0.54 29.24
CA ASP A 137 -4.69 -0.39 30.58
C ASP A 137 -3.15 -0.56 30.64
N ARG A 138 -2.57 -1.30 29.72
CA ARG A 138 -1.12 -1.59 29.67
C ARG A 138 -0.59 -1.52 28.26
N ARG A 139 0.58 -0.92 28.10
CA ARG A 139 1.29 -0.92 26.81
C ARG A 139 1.88 -2.31 26.51
N PRO A 140 1.96 -2.70 25.20
CA PRO A 140 2.70 -3.88 24.79
C PRO A 140 4.16 -3.81 25.28
N ARG A 141 4.71 -4.92 25.75
CA ARG A 141 6.11 -4.98 26.20
C ARG A 141 7.11 -4.97 25.06
N ARG A 142 6.67 -5.41 23.86
CA ARG A 142 7.51 -5.48 22.66
C ARG A 142 7.27 -4.28 21.74
N LYS A 143 8.27 -3.93 20.96
CA LYS A 143 8.13 -3.04 19.81
C LYS A 143 7.36 -3.78 18.73
N LEU A 144 6.39 -3.13 18.12
CA LEU A 144 5.57 -3.68 17.05
C LEU A 144 6.18 -3.27 15.71
N VAL A 145 6.44 -4.21 14.84
CA VAL A 145 7.10 -3.97 13.54
C VAL A 145 6.29 -4.64 12.45
N SER A 146 5.89 -3.88 11.45
CA SER A 146 5.16 -4.41 10.29
C SER A 146 6.07 -5.28 9.40
N ARG A 147 5.48 -6.22 8.68
CA ARG A 147 6.19 -7.02 7.67
C ARG A 147 6.35 -6.26 6.36
N GLN A 148 5.44 -5.32 6.08
CA GLN A 148 5.36 -4.49 4.89
C GLN A 148 5.46 -3.00 5.23
N ASN A 149 5.31 -2.15 4.22
CA ASN A 149 5.41 -0.69 4.37
C ASN A 149 4.13 -0.01 4.88
N ALA A 150 3.10 -0.77 5.26
CA ALA A 150 1.87 -0.26 5.82
C ALA A 150 1.55 -0.89 7.17
N ALA A 151 0.95 -0.11 8.07
CA ALA A 151 0.49 -0.54 9.38
C ALA A 151 -0.67 0.33 9.85
N LEU A 152 -1.44 -0.17 10.81
CA LEU A 152 -2.59 0.54 11.36
C LEU A 152 -2.55 0.47 12.90
N VAL A 153 -2.95 1.54 13.53
CA VAL A 153 -3.36 1.55 14.94
C VAL A 153 -4.82 1.97 15.01
N GLN A 154 -5.71 1.03 15.29
CA GLN A 154 -7.10 1.33 15.61
C GLN A 154 -7.22 1.61 17.11
N TYR A 155 -8.08 2.55 17.47
CA TYR A 155 -8.30 2.86 18.87
C TYR A 155 -9.74 3.27 19.16
N ARG A 156 -10.15 2.99 20.40
CA ARG A 156 -11.41 3.40 20.99
C ARG A 156 -11.14 3.83 22.42
N VAL A 157 -11.33 5.09 22.72
CA VAL A 157 -11.05 5.65 24.05
C VAL A 157 -12.32 6.25 24.65
N PRO A 158 -13.13 5.45 25.39
CA PRO A 158 -14.45 5.83 25.89
C PRO A 158 -14.39 6.54 27.24
N ALA A 159 -13.37 7.34 27.47
CA ALA A 159 -13.22 8.08 28.73
C ALA A 159 -12.49 9.41 28.49
N ARG A 160 -13.15 10.51 28.84
CA ARG A 160 -12.60 11.86 28.70
C ARG A 160 -11.27 12.00 29.44
N GLY A 161 -10.30 12.62 28.80
CA GLY A 161 -8.99 12.88 29.36
C GLY A 161 -8.03 11.68 29.34
N LYS A 162 -8.51 10.49 28.98
CA LYS A 162 -7.72 9.28 28.76
C LYS A 162 -7.16 9.23 27.34
N GLY A 163 -6.12 8.41 27.11
CA GLY A 163 -5.50 8.32 25.79
C GLY A 163 -4.21 7.52 25.77
N PHE A 164 -3.41 7.77 24.74
CA PHE A 164 -2.15 7.08 24.53
C PHE A 164 -1.15 7.95 23.80
N SER A 165 0.11 7.53 23.83
CA SER A 165 1.17 8.11 23.01
C SER A 165 2.00 6.99 22.40
N LEU A 166 2.38 7.19 21.14
CA LEU A 166 3.19 6.25 20.40
C LEU A 166 4.26 6.97 19.57
N THR A 167 5.34 6.27 19.28
CA THR A 167 6.40 6.73 18.38
C THR A 167 6.44 5.86 17.14
N ILE A 168 6.41 6.48 15.97
CA ILE A 168 6.54 5.83 14.65
C ILE A 168 7.98 5.96 14.19
N ARG A 169 8.56 4.86 13.72
CA ARG A 169 9.87 4.81 13.08
C ARG A 169 9.83 3.96 11.83
N HIS A 170 10.63 4.33 10.84
CA HIS A 170 10.81 3.56 9.63
C HIS A 170 12.10 2.72 9.71
N LEU A 171 11.98 1.45 9.46
CA LEU A 171 13.08 0.50 9.42
C LEU A 171 13.27 0.02 7.98
N ARG A 172 14.52 -0.19 7.57
CA ARG A 172 14.79 -0.75 6.25
C ARG A 172 14.19 -2.15 6.11
N ASN A 173 13.51 -2.39 4.99
CA ASN A 173 13.04 -3.71 4.57
C ASN A 173 14.00 -4.27 3.50
N ALA A 174 14.73 -5.33 3.83
CA ALA A 174 15.67 -5.94 2.91
C ALA A 174 14.98 -6.82 1.84
N ARG A 175 13.75 -7.26 2.10
CA ARG A 175 12.98 -8.17 1.22
C ARG A 175 11.53 -7.71 1.15
N PRO A 176 11.25 -6.58 0.47
CA PRO A 176 9.88 -6.13 0.29
C PRO A 176 9.12 -7.14 -0.57
N CYS A 177 7.92 -7.52 -0.12
CA CYS A 177 7.04 -8.46 -0.82
C CYS A 177 5.69 -7.81 -1.10
N ASN A 178 5.03 -7.28 -0.08
CA ASN A 178 3.78 -6.55 -0.25
C ASN A 178 4.03 -5.06 -0.08
N LEU A 179 3.64 -4.28 -1.09
CA LEU A 179 3.88 -2.84 -1.15
C LEU A 179 2.56 -2.12 -1.37
N MET A 180 2.26 -1.18 -0.49
CA MET A 180 1.19 -0.21 -0.68
C MET A 180 1.81 1.11 -1.13
N LEU A 181 1.28 1.71 -2.18
CA LEU A 181 1.80 2.93 -2.76
C LEU A 181 0.96 4.11 -2.30
N PHE A 182 1.65 5.14 -1.83
CA PHE A 182 1.04 6.44 -1.61
C PHE A 182 1.15 7.25 -2.92
N GLY A 183 0.10 7.14 -3.73
CA GLY A 183 0.07 7.65 -5.10
C GLY A 183 0.19 6.53 -6.13
N SER A 184 0.03 6.88 -7.38
CA SER A 184 -0.03 5.94 -8.52
C SER A 184 1.15 6.07 -9.46
N GLU A 185 2.33 6.50 -8.97
CA GLU A 185 3.51 6.71 -9.82
C GLU A 185 4.75 6.03 -9.21
N GLY A 186 5.53 5.41 -10.06
CA GLY A 186 6.82 4.84 -9.71
C GLY A 186 7.16 3.54 -10.42
N VAL A 187 8.38 3.04 -10.19
CA VAL A 187 8.87 1.76 -10.70
C VAL A 187 9.20 0.86 -9.53
N TYR A 188 8.64 -0.35 -9.53
CA TYR A 188 8.75 -1.29 -8.43
C TYR A 188 9.13 -2.68 -8.93
N THR A 189 9.97 -3.37 -8.17
CA THR A 189 10.34 -4.76 -8.47
C THR A 189 9.88 -5.67 -7.35
N LEU A 190 9.00 -6.62 -7.68
CA LEU A 190 8.61 -7.72 -6.81
C LEU A 190 9.54 -8.91 -7.01
N ARG A 191 9.90 -9.59 -5.92
CA ARG A 191 10.73 -10.80 -5.92
C ARG A 191 10.25 -11.77 -4.85
N ASN A 192 10.16 -13.04 -5.20
CA ASN A 192 9.83 -14.08 -4.21
C ASN A 192 11.06 -14.62 -3.44
N HIS A 193 12.27 -14.23 -3.83
CA HIS A 193 13.53 -14.71 -3.23
C HIS A 193 13.66 -16.26 -3.17
N GLY A 194 12.98 -16.98 -4.09
CA GLY A 194 12.93 -18.44 -4.12
C GLY A 194 11.98 -19.06 -3.09
N GLU A 195 11.20 -18.24 -2.39
CA GLU A 195 10.22 -18.71 -1.41
C GLU A 195 8.84 -18.87 -2.07
N ARG A 196 8.03 -19.79 -1.51
CA ARG A 196 6.61 -19.90 -1.86
C ARG A 196 5.86 -18.77 -1.20
N GLY A 197 5.02 -18.07 -1.97
CA GLY A 197 4.20 -16.99 -1.44
C GLY A 197 3.70 -16.05 -2.54
N ASN A 198 2.88 -15.11 -2.14
CA ASN A 198 2.33 -14.09 -3.02
C ASN A 198 2.85 -12.72 -2.57
N CYS A 199 3.37 -11.96 -3.52
CA CYS A 199 3.80 -10.59 -3.31
C CYS A 199 2.93 -9.65 -4.15
N SER A 200 2.62 -8.47 -3.66
CA SER A 200 1.78 -7.51 -4.39
C SER A 200 2.34 -6.09 -4.34
N VAL A 201 2.11 -5.33 -5.40
CA VAL A 201 2.16 -3.87 -5.40
C VAL A 201 0.76 -3.36 -5.62
N VAL A 202 0.33 -2.45 -4.78
CA VAL A 202 -1.02 -1.89 -4.78
C VAL A 202 -0.94 -0.38 -4.79
N ALA A 203 -1.53 0.25 -5.79
CA ALA A 203 -1.85 1.68 -5.75
C ALA A 203 -3.31 1.82 -5.35
N VAL A 204 -3.58 2.57 -4.27
CA VAL A 204 -4.95 2.87 -3.78
C VAL A 204 -5.54 3.98 -4.65
N ALA A 205 -5.56 3.75 -5.95
CA ALA A 205 -6.09 4.66 -6.98
C ALA A 205 -6.15 3.94 -8.34
N PRO A 206 -6.97 4.42 -9.28
CA PRO A 206 -6.88 4.09 -10.69
C PRO A 206 -5.48 4.42 -11.23
N ALA A 207 -4.87 3.49 -11.97
CA ALA A 207 -3.54 3.69 -12.51
C ALA A 207 -3.33 2.98 -13.85
N ALA A 208 -2.34 3.48 -14.59
CA ALA A 208 -1.76 2.79 -15.73
C ALA A 208 -0.58 1.92 -15.26
N VAL A 209 -0.56 0.66 -15.63
CA VAL A 209 0.48 -0.30 -15.26
C VAL A 209 1.22 -0.77 -16.50
N ARG A 210 2.54 -0.72 -16.46
CA ARG A 210 3.40 -1.29 -17.51
C ARG A 210 4.39 -2.28 -16.90
N VAL A 211 4.43 -3.50 -17.45
CA VAL A 211 5.44 -4.50 -17.07
C VAL A 211 6.71 -4.22 -17.87
N LEU A 212 7.81 -3.89 -17.20
CA LEU A 212 9.09 -3.53 -17.83
C LEU A 212 10.00 -4.76 -17.96
N ASP A 213 10.05 -5.60 -16.93
CA ASP A 213 10.87 -6.80 -16.87
C ASP A 213 10.08 -7.95 -16.24
N LEU A 214 10.14 -9.12 -16.84
CA LEU A 214 9.42 -10.31 -16.45
C LEU A 214 10.36 -11.52 -16.43
N ASN A 215 10.53 -12.14 -15.26
CA ASN A 215 11.24 -13.41 -15.09
C ASN A 215 10.42 -14.26 -14.11
N VAL A 216 9.45 -14.99 -14.65
CA VAL A 216 8.46 -15.71 -13.83
C VAL A 216 8.23 -17.11 -14.41
N GLY A 217 8.39 -18.13 -13.55
CA GLY A 217 8.21 -19.54 -13.91
C GLY A 217 9.36 -20.10 -14.75
N GLN A 218 10.54 -19.47 -14.73
CA GLN A 218 11.70 -19.92 -15.49
C GLN A 218 12.77 -20.54 -14.59
N THR A 219 13.30 -21.68 -15.01
CA THR A 219 14.48 -22.26 -14.37
C THR A 219 15.74 -21.56 -14.86
N VAL A 220 16.48 -20.97 -13.96
CA VAL A 220 17.86 -20.56 -14.24
C VAL A 220 18.70 -21.84 -14.42
N LYS A 221 18.68 -22.43 -15.62
CA LYS A 221 19.72 -23.37 -16.01
C LYS A 221 20.97 -22.54 -16.28
N THR A 222 22.07 -22.95 -15.68
CA THR A 222 23.43 -22.40 -15.78
C THR A 222 24.00 -22.41 -17.22
N SER A 223 23.25 -22.04 -18.23
CA SER A 223 23.76 -21.82 -19.58
C SER A 223 23.97 -20.35 -19.82
N LEU A 224 25.13 -20.01 -20.32
CA LEU A 224 25.65 -18.67 -20.60
C LEU A 224 24.78 -17.81 -21.57
N LEU A 225 23.66 -18.35 -22.08
CA LEU A 225 22.68 -17.68 -22.93
C LEU A 225 21.29 -17.96 -22.37
N GLN A 226 20.75 -17.00 -21.62
CA GLN A 226 19.31 -16.96 -21.33
C GLN A 226 18.61 -16.50 -22.59
N LEU A 227 17.94 -17.44 -23.28
CA LEU A 227 17.06 -17.10 -24.38
C LEU A 227 15.76 -16.56 -23.81
N GLU A 228 15.41 -15.36 -24.17
CA GLU A 228 14.08 -14.81 -23.86
C GLU A 228 13.01 -15.71 -24.48
N THR A 229 12.06 -16.12 -23.66
CA THR A 229 10.91 -16.91 -24.10
C THR A 229 9.75 -16.01 -24.54
N GLY A 230 9.87 -14.70 -24.32
CA GLY A 230 8.84 -13.72 -24.48
C GLY A 230 7.80 -13.77 -23.35
N THR A 231 6.83 -12.88 -23.45
CA THR A 231 5.68 -12.85 -22.54
C THR A 231 4.65 -13.89 -22.94
N ILE A 232 4.26 -14.72 -21.99
CA ILE A 232 3.18 -15.68 -22.10
C ILE A 232 1.97 -15.08 -21.38
N HIS A 233 0.82 -15.05 -22.07
CA HIS A 233 -0.44 -14.54 -21.55
C HIS A 233 -1.34 -15.65 -21.02
N HIS A 234 -2.28 -15.29 -20.14
CA HIS A 234 -3.27 -16.19 -19.54
C HIS A 234 -2.66 -17.39 -18.83
N CYS A 235 -1.54 -17.17 -18.11
CA CYS A 235 -0.78 -18.23 -17.44
C CYS A 235 -1.61 -19.00 -16.41
N THR A 236 -2.49 -18.33 -15.68
CA THR A 236 -3.45 -18.94 -14.75
C THR A 236 -4.37 -19.92 -15.46
N LYS A 237 -4.93 -19.53 -16.62
CA LYS A 237 -5.82 -20.40 -17.43
C LYS A 237 -5.07 -21.60 -18.02
N ARG A 238 -3.75 -21.51 -18.16
CA ARG A 238 -2.87 -22.59 -18.62
C ARG A 238 -2.45 -23.52 -17.49
N GLY A 239 -2.86 -23.27 -16.24
CA GLY A 239 -2.54 -24.09 -15.07
C GLY A 239 -1.10 -23.93 -14.60
N LEU A 240 -0.42 -22.83 -14.91
CA LEU A 240 0.94 -22.54 -14.46
C LEU A 240 0.89 -22.04 -13.02
N GLY A 241 1.80 -22.53 -12.18
CA GLY A 241 1.80 -22.22 -10.74
C GLY A 241 2.57 -20.96 -10.36
N ASP A 242 3.29 -20.36 -11.30
CA ASP A 242 4.05 -19.12 -11.13
C ASP A 242 3.64 -18.13 -12.20
N TYR A 243 3.09 -17.00 -11.81
CA TYR A 243 2.55 -15.99 -12.72
C TYR A 243 2.43 -14.62 -12.02
N VAL A 244 2.21 -13.60 -12.82
CA VAL A 244 1.90 -12.24 -12.38
C VAL A 244 0.49 -11.89 -12.85
N ASP A 245 -0.41 -11.61 -11.92
CA ASP A 245 -1.71 -11.02 -12.23
C ASP A 245 -1.60 -9.51 -12.25
N VAL A 246 -2.17 -8.89 -13.30
CA VAL A 246 -2.38 -7.45 -13.41
C VAL A 246 -3.88 -7.20 -13.43
N GLY A 247 -4.37 -6.32 -12.57
CA GLY A 247 -5.78 -6.04 -12.49
C GLY A 247 -6.12 -5.00 -11.43
N GLY A 248 -7.33 -5.06 -10.91
CA GLY A 248 -7.82 -4.13 -9.90
C GLY A 248 -8.75 -4.77 -8.89
N ALA A 249 -9.03 -4.04 -7.83
CA ALA A 249 -9.92 -4.48 -6.77
C ALA A 249 -10.81 -3.33 -6.27
N ALA A 250 -11.94 -3.69 -5.68
CA ALA A 250 -12.79 -2.79 -4.91
C ALA A 250 -12.51 -3.03 -3.41
N GLY A 251 -11.49 -2.36 -2.88
CA GLY A 251 -11.05 -2.44 -1.49
C GLY A 251 -9.86 -3.36 -1.26
N LEU A 252 -9.54 -3.62 0.02
CA LEU A 252 -8.26 -4.17 0.47
C LEU A 252 -8.07 -5.68 0.28
N ASP A 253 -9.13 -6.45 -0.04
CA ASP A 253 -9.04 -7.90 -0.27
C ASP A 253 -8.64 -8.22 -1.72
N HIS A 254 -7.35 -8.11 -2.01
CA HIS A 254 -6.81 -8.36 -3.35
C HIS A 254 -6.78 -9.83 -3.76
N THR A 255 -7.20 -10.76 -2.91
CA THR A 255 -7.42 -12.16 -3.31
C THR A 255 -8.64 -12.30 -4.23
N LYS A 256 -9.52 -11.30 -4.19
CA LYS A 256 -10.74 -11.17 -5.01
C LYS A 256 -10.62 -10.15 -6.13
N MET A 257 -9.38 -9.73 -6.46
CA MET A 257 -9.16 -8.79 -7.55
C MET A 257 -9.74 -9.29 -8.88
N GLU A 258 -10.23 -8.38 -9.69
CA GLU A 258 -10.56 -8.64 -11.08
C GLU A 258 -9.26 -8.62 -11.89
N VAL A 259 -8.95 -9.74 -12.56
CA VAL A 259 -7.70 -9.93 -13.30
C VAL A 259 -7.92 -9.56 -14.76
N TYR A 260 -7.18 -8.57 -15.24
CA TYR A 260 -7.11 -8.23 -16.66
C TYR A 260 -6.32 -9.30 -17.42
N ASP A 261 -5.08 -9.60 -16.97
CA ASP A 261 -4.25 -10.64 -17.55
C ASP A 261 -3.34 -11.28 -16.52
N SER A 262 -2.92 -12.53 -16.79
CA SER A 262 -1.92 -13.23 -16.02
C SER A 262 -0.72 -13.58 -16.89
N LEU A 263 0.44 -13.06 -16.53
CA LEU A 263 1.68 -13.07 -17.31
C LEU A 263 2.72 -14.00 -16.70
N CYS A 264 3.51 -14.65 -17.53
CA CYS A 264 4.70 -15.40 -17.13
C CYS A 264 5.70 -15.48 -18.29
N GLY A 265 6.88 -16.05 -18.05
CA GLY A 265 7.94 -16.16 -19.04
C GLY A 265 9.18 -15.34 -18.70
N LEU A 266 10.04 -15.13 -19.69
CA LEU A 266 11.24 -14.30 -19.59
C LEU A 266 11.23 -13.29 -20.72
N ASP A 267 11.12 -12.01 -20.38
CA ASP A 267 11.00 -10.93 -21.33
C ASP A 267 11.35 -9.58 -20.70
N SER A 268 12.20 -8.80 -21.36
CA SER A 268 12.67 -7.48 -20.94
C SER A 268 12.31 -6.44 -21.99
N ASN A 269 11.02 -6.22 -22.21
CA ASN A 269 10.52 -5.27 -23.22
C ASN A 269 9.91 -4.01 -22.57
N GLU A 270 10.65 -2.92 -22.55
CA GLU A 270 10.19 -1.62 -22.05
C GLU A 270 9.11 -0.97 -22.92
N GLY A 271 8.97 -1.41 -24.18
CA GLY A 271 8.00 -0.88 -25.14
C GLY A 271 6.59 -1.46 -25.03
N ARG A 272 6.29 -2.27 -24.01
CA ARG A 272 4.95 -2.83 -23.80
C ARG A 272 3.92 -1.73 -23.56
N HIS A 273 2.71 -1.97 -24.07
CA HIS A 273 1.58 -1.10 -23.77
C HIS A 273 1.28 -1.11 -22.27
N ALA A 274 0.89 0.05 -21.74
CA ALA A 274 0.36 0.13 -20.40
C ALA A 274 -1.06 -0.46 -20.38
N VAL A 275 -1.39 -1.12 -19.29
CA VAL A 275 -2.76 -1.55 -18.96
C VAL A 275 -3.40 -0.45 -18.14
N PHE A 276 -4.54 0.05 -18.56
CA PHE A 276 -5.30 1.09 -17.88
C PHE A 276 -6.35 0.46 -16.96
N VAL A 277 -6.19 0.62 -15.66
CA VAL A 277 -7.06 0.05 -14.63
C VAL A 277 -7.83 1.16 -13.94
N ALA A 278 -9.16 1.16 -14.12
CA ALA A 278 -10.10 2.10 -13.52
C ALA A 278 -10.89 1.41 -12.39
N CYS A 279 -10.18 0.92 -11.39
CA CYS A 279 -10.70 0.32 -10.16
C CYS A 279 -10.37 1.21 -8.96
N GLU A 280 -10.95 0.93 -7.78
CA GLU A 280 -10.57 1.63 -6.54
C GLU A 280 -9.09 1.44 -6.25
N ASP A 281 -8.60 0.19 -6.40
CA ASP A 281 -7.20 -0.19 -6.26
C ASP A 281 -6.68 -0.80 -7.56
N THR A 282 -5.48 -0.38 -7.97
CA THR A 282 -4.74 -1.02 -9.06
C THR A 282 -3.71 -1.98 -8.47
N VAL A 283 -3.73 -3.23 -8.90
CA VAL A 283 -3.00 -4.32 -8.25
C VAL A 283 -2.13 -5.07 -9.25
N VAL A 284 -0.86 -5.28 -8.89
CA VAL A 284 0.01 -6.28 -9.52
C VAL A 284 0.39 -7.31 -8.47
N ARG A 285 0.10 -8.59 -8.74
CA ARG A 285 0.29 -9.69 -7.80
C ARG A 285 1.18 -10.78 -8.41
N LEU A 286 2.34 -11.01 -7.80
CA LEU A 286 3.25 -12.09 -8.14
C LEU A 286 2.89 -13.33 -7.32
N VAL A 287 2.43 -14.38 -7.96
CA VAL A 287 2.15 -15.68 -7.35
C VAL A 287 3.32 -16.62 -7.60
N SER A 288 3.82 -17.26 -6.53
CA SER A 288 5.04 -18.06 -6.58
C SER A 288 4.89 -19.39 -5.87
N SER A 289 5.20 -20.48 -6.60
CA SER A 289 5.21 -21.84 -6.06
C SER A 289 6.41 -22.15 -5.15
N GLY A 290 7.45 -21.31 -5.17
CA GLY A 290 8.72 -21.53 -4.51
C GLY A 290 9.71 -22.43 -5.30
N ARG A 291 9.34 -22.83 -6.52
CA ARG A 291 10.21 -23.66 -7.38
C ARG A 291 11.17 -22.81 -8.21
N TYR A 292 10.86 -21.53 -8.40
CA TYR A 292 11.58 -20.59 -9.26
C TYR A 292 11.95 -19.34 -8.49
N GLN A 293 13.01 -18.66 -8.92
CA GLN A 293 13.33 -17.32 -8.47
C GLN A 293 12.62 -16.32 -9.38
N ASN A 294 11.41 -15.97 -9.00
CA ASN A 294 10.59 -15.07 -9.77
C ASN A 294 10.91 -13.60 -9.47
N SER A 295 10.88 -12.78 -10.50
CA SER A 295 10.90 -11.34 -10.39
C SER A 295 10.07 -10.68 -11.48
N VAL A 296 9.45 -9.55 -11.15
CA VAL A 296 8.75 -8.69 -12.09
C VAL A 296 9.02 -7.24 -11.73
N THR A 297 9.36 -6.43 -12.72
CA THR A 297 9.48 -4.97 -12.58
C THR A 297 8.34 -4.30 -13.31
N VAL A 298 7.63 -3.44 -12.61
CA VAL A 298 6.45 -2.74 -13.11
C VAL A 298 6.58 -1.25 -12.89
N ALA A 299 6.10 -0.47 -13.87
CA ALA A 299 5.91 0.97 -13.73
C ALA A 299 4.44 1.27 -13.54
N PHE A 300 4.15 2.11 -12.57
CA PHE A 300 2.84 2.71 -12.34
C PHE A 300 2.87 4.17 -12.77
N ALA A 301 1.78 4.64 -13.35
CA ALA A 301 1.53 6.04 -13.64
C ALA A 301 0.08 6.39 -13.33
N PRO A 302 -0.24 7.66 -12.95
CA PRO A 302 -1.63 8.08 -12.77
C PRO A 302 -2.45 7.82 -14.04
N LEU A 303 -3.69 7.35 -13.87
CA LEU A 303 -4.61 7.20 -14.98
C LEU A 303 -5.24 8.57 -15.28
N PRO A 304 -5.01 9.16 -16.48
CA PRO A 304 -5.65 10.40 -16.86
C PRO A 304 -7.17 10.24 -16.92
N LEU A 305 -7.93 11.25 -16.49
CA LEU A 305 -9.41 11.23 -16.46
C LEU A 305 -10.01 10.89 -17.82
N GLU A 306 -9.40 11.35 -18.91
CA GLU A 306 -9.80 11.07 -20.28
C GLU A 306 -9.68 9.59 -20.70
N HIS A 307 -8.87 8.80 -19.96
CA HIS A 307 -8.70 7.38 -20.22
C HIS A 307 -9.56 6.49 -19.30
N ILE A 308 -10.29 7.04 -18.33
CA ILE A 308 -11.15 6.25 -17.44
C ILE A 308 -12.29 5.59 -18.23
N GLU A 309 -12.90 6.31 -19.18
CA GLU A 309 -14.00 5.77 -20.02
C GLU A 309 -13.53 4.70 -21.01
N HIS A 310 -12.23 4.64 -21.27
CA HIS A 310 -11.60 3.69 -22.21
C HIS A 310 -10.58 2.79 -21.51
N ALA A 311 -10.72 2.62 -20.19
CA ALA A 311 -9.83 1.76 -19.44
C ALA A 311 -9.96 0.28 -19.89
N ASP A 312 -8.85 -0.44 -19.87
CA ASP A 312 -8.81 -1.85 -20.21
C ASP A 312 -9.55 -2.72 -19.19
N LEU A 313 -9.61 -2.25 -17.95
CA LEU A 313 -10.35 -2.88 -16.86
C LEU A 313 -11.09 -1.81 -16.02
N VAL A 314 -12.39 -2.04 -15.82
CA VAL A 314 -13.24 -1.26 -14.91
C VAL A 314 -13.91 -2.23 -13.95
N CYS A 315 -13.63 -2.09 -12.65
CA CYS A 315 -14.19 -2.98 -11.63
C CYS A 315 -15.64 -2.63 -11.28
N GLY A 316 -16.42 -3.65 -10.88
CA GLY A 316 -17.78 -3.47 -10.35
C GLY A 316 -18.87 -3.32 -11.40
N LEU A 317 -18.58 -3.51 -12.70
CA LEU A 317 -19.61 -3.51 -13.74
C LEU A 317 -20.49 -4.76 -13.72
N ASN A 318 -20.06 -5.82 -13.05
CA ASN A 318 -20.79 -7.10 -13.00
C ASN A 318 -21.82 -7.18 -11.87
N ASP A 319 -21.93 -6.15 -11.03
CA ASP A 319 -22.86 -6.10 -9.89
C ASP A 319 -24.09 -5.19 -10.13
N MET A 320 -24.31 -4.75 -11.38
CA MET A 320 -25.49 -3.98 -11.76
C MET A 320 -26.51 -4.81 -12.55
#